data_c7e370c17c9e2681e05cf7fc6c0fffd3
#
_entry.id   c7e370c17c9e2681e05cf7fc6c0fffd3
#
_cell.length_a   1.000
_cell.length_b   1.000
_cell.length_c   1.000
_cell.angle_alpha   90.00
_cell.angle_beta   90.00
_cell.angle_gamma   90.00
#
_symmetry.space_group_name_H-M   'P 1'
#
loop_
_entity.id
_entity.type
_entity.pdbx_description
1 polymer ?
#
loop_
_entity_poly.entity_id
_entity_poly.type
_entity_poly.pdbx_seq_one_letter_code
_entity_poly.pdbx_strand_id
1 'polypeptide(L)'
;SLVPILLLVHLQKAGHKPIALVGGATGMIGDPSGKSEERNLLNEDVLQKNVAGVKAQLEKFLDFNPALPNAAEMTNNYDWFKSISFIDFLRDTGKHITVNYMMAKDSVKKRIEGETGISYTEFAYQLMQGYDFYWLYTHKNCKLQMGGSDQWGNMTTGAELIRRKCGGEAFVFTNPLI
;
A
#
# COMPACT_ATOMS: atom_id res chain seq x y z
N SER A 1 -4.14 -11.21 8.80
CA SER A 1 -2.93 -10.78 8.05
C SER A 1 -1.67 -11.60 8.35
N LEU A 2 -1.78 -12.78 8.98
CA LEU A 2 -0.62 -13.61 9.29
C LEU A 2 0.02 -14.19 8.01
N VAL A 3 -0.77 -14.56 7.01
CA VAL A 3 -0.28 -15.20 5.78
C VAL A 3 0.70 -14.32 5.01
N PRO A 4 0.44 -13.03 4.73
CA PRO A 4 1.44 -12.16 4.10
C PRO A 4 2.73 -12.02 4.93
N ILE A 5 2.62 -12.01 6.26
CA ILE A 5 3.81 -11.94 7.13
C ILE A 5 4.65 -13.21 7.02
N LEU A 6 4.01 -14.39 7.05
CA LEU A 6 4.73 -15.67 6.87
C LEU A 6 5.39 -15.76 5.50
N LEU A 7 4.76 -15.23 4.46
CA LEU A 7 5.38 -15.16 3.13
C LEU A 7 6.64 -14.29 3.14
N LEU A 8 6.61 -13.12 3.79
CA LEU A 8 7.80 -12.28 3.99
C LEU A 8 8.91 -13.04 4.74
N VAL A 9 8.55 -13.83 5.77
CA VAL A 9 9.53 -14.67 6.50
C VAL A 9 10.18 -15.70 5.56
N HIS A 10 9.40 -16.38 4.72
CA HIS A 10 9.94 -17.35 3.77
C HIS A 10 10.86 -16.68 2.74
N LEU A 11 10.47 -15.51 2.23
CA LEU A 11 11.30 -14.75 1.30
C LEU A 11 12.58 -14.24 1.96
N GLN A 12 12.54 -13.80 3.23
CA GLN A 12 13.75 -13.44 3.96
C GLN A 12 14.69 -14.63 4.12
N LYS A 13 14.17 -15.81 4.51
CA LYS A 13 14.95 -17.05 4.59
C LYS A 13 15.54 -17.48 3.24
N ALA A 14 14.89 -17.13 2.13
CA ALA A 14 15.39 -17.36 0.78
C ALA A 14 16.40 -16.29 0.29
N GLY A 15 16.78 -15.35 1.15
CA GLY A 15 17.80 -14.34 0.83
C GLY A 15 17.25 -13.01 0.31
N HIS A 16 15.91 -12.86 0.17
CA HIS A 16 15.31 -11.58 -0.21
C HIS A 16 15.22 -10.62 0.98
N LYS A 17 15.29 -9.32 0.71
CA LYS A 17 15.11 -8.28 1.72
C LYS A 17 13.63 -7.89 1.83
N PRO A 18 12.93 -8.26 2.92
CA PRO A 18 11.55 -7.85 3.10
C PRO A 18 11.43 -6.39 3.52
N ILE A 19 10.42 -5.71 2.99
CA ILE A 19 10.03 -4.36 3.39
C ILE A 19 8.61 -4.44 3.95
N ALA A 20 8.46 -4.14 5.23
CA ALA A 20 7.17 -4.02 5.88
C ALA A 20 6.67 -2.58 5.77
N LEU A 21 5.72 -2.34 4.89
CA LEU A 21 5.10 -1.04 4.69
C LEU A 21 3.98 -0.81 5.70
N VAL A 22 4.06 0.27 6.45
CA VAL A 22 3.02 0.73 7.34
C VAL A 22 2.32 1.95 6.73
N GLY A 23 1.00 1.88 6.66
CA GLY A 23 0.15 2.91 6.09
C GLY A 23 -0.12 4.07 7.06
N GLY A 24 0.89 4.85 7.44
CA GLY A 24 0.71 6.03 8.30
C GLY A 24 -0.20 7.07 7.66
N ALA A 25 0.11 7.53 6.46
CA ALA A 25 -0.74 8.50 5.75
C ALA A 25 -2.07 7.87 5.29
N THR A 26 -2.02 6.68 4.72
CA THR A 26 -3.23 6.00 4.24
C THR A 26 -4.17 5.57 5.37
N GLY A 27 -3.64 5.31 6.57
CA GLY A 27 -4.44 5.06 7.78
C GLY A 27 -5.23 6.28 8.26
N MET A 28 -4.78 7.50 7.94
CA MET A 28 -5.53 8.74 8.20
C MET A 28 -6.71 8.93 7.25
N ILE A 29 -6.70 8.26 6.10
CA ILE A 29 -7.73 8.38 5.06
C ILE A 29 -8.72 7.22 5.14
N GLY A 30 -8.24 6.01 5.40
CA GLY A 30 -9.03 4.80 5.50
C GLY A 30 -9.18 4.05 4.17
N ASP A 31 -8.80 2.77 4.17
CA ASP A 31 -8.92 1.87 3.01
C ASP A 31 -10.37 1.44 2.80
N PRO A 32 -10.98 1.71 1.62
CA PRO A 32 -12.33 1.29 1.31
C PRO A 32 -12.43 -0.20 0.94
N SER A 33 -11.30 -0.88 0.70
CA SER A 33 -11.27 -2.27 0.22
C SER A 33 -11.98 -3.22 1.18
N GLY A 34 -12.94 -4.00 0.64
CA GLY A 34 -13.71 -4.97 1.42
C GLY A 34 -14.70 -4.37 2.43
N LYS A 35 -15.03 -3.08 2.33
CA LYS A 35 -15.97 -2.38 3.20
C LYS A 35 -17.15 -1.80 2.42
N SER A 36 -18.31 -1.76 3.08
CA SER A 36 -19.55 -1.13 2.58
C SER A 36 -19.71 0.31 3.07
N GLU A 37 -18.98 0.72 4.10
CA GLU A 37 -19.07 2.03 4.75
C GLU A 37 -17.71 2.70 4.86
N GLU A 38 -17.70 4.03 4.93
CA GLU A 38 -16.50 4.83 5.12
C GLU A 38 -15.88 4.57 6.49
N ARG A 39 -14.55 4.54 6.57
CA ARG A 39 -13.83 4.33 7.83
C ARG A 39 -13.72 5.62 8.63
N ASN A 40 -13.71 5.48 9.95
CA ASN A 40 -13.35 6.58 10.85
C ASN A 40 -11.90 7.00 10.64
N LEU A 41 -11.70 8.30 10.46
CA LEU A 41 -10.37 8.89 10.30
C LEU A 41 -9.59 8.80 11.61
N LEU A 42 -8.32 8.39 11.54
CA LEU A 42 -7.45 8.31 12.71
C LEU A 42 -6.67 9.63 12.88
N ASN A 43 -6.47 10.04 14.12
CA ASN A 43 -5.56 11.15 14.42
C ASN A 43 -4.10 10.64 14.47
N GLU A 44 -3.14 11.58 14.45
CA GLU A 44 -1.72 11.26 14.35
C GLU A 44 -1.20 10.48 15.58
N ASP A 45 -1.66 10.78 16.78
CA ASP A 45 -1.23 10.11 18.02
C ASP A 45 -1.64 8.64 18.05
N VAL A 46 -2.88 8.35 17.68
CA VAL A 46 -3.38 6.97 17.56
C VAL A 46 -2.63 6.22 16.49
N LEU A 47 -2.32 6.89 15.37
CA LEU A 47 -1.57 6.32 14.29
C LEU A 47 -0.16 5.92 14.72
N GLN A 48 0.60 6.80 15.39
CA GLN A 48 1.95 6.52 15.88
C GLN A 48 1.97 5.34 16.87
N LYS A 49 0.99 5.27 17.74
CA LYS A 49 0.82 4.14 18.67
C LYS A 49 0.57 2.82 17.92
N ASN A 50 -0.26 2.85 16.88
CA ASN A 50 -0.55 1.67 16.05
C ASN A 50 0.69 1.23 15.26
N VAL A 51 1.45 2.16 14.71
CA VAL A 51 2.71 1.90 14.00
C VAL A 51 3.72 1.20 14.92
N ALA A 52 3.89 1.70 16.15
CA ALA A 52 4.78 1.09 17.14
C ALA A 52 4.32 -0.33 17.52
N GLY A 53 3.00 -0.54 17.70
CA GLY A 53 2.43 -1.85 17.98
C GLY A 53 2.63 -2.85 16.83
N VAL A 54 2.47 -2.42 15.59
CA VAL A 54 2.74 -3.26 14.41
C VAL A 54 4.21 -3.63 14.32
N LYS A 55 5.12 -2.68 14.57
CA LYS A 55 6.55 -2.93 14.59
C LYS A 55 6.92 -4.02 15.59
N ALA A 56 6.47 -3.89 16.83
CA ALA A 56 6.74 -4.87 17.89
C ALA A 56 6.20 -6.28 17.55
N GLN A 57 5.13 -6.38 16.76
CA GLN A 57 4.64 -7.66 16.27
C GLN A 57 5.49 -8.22 15.14
N LEU A 58 5.91 -7.40 14.19
CA LEU A 58 6.73 -7.82 13.05
C LEU A 58 8.12 -8.29 13.47
N GLU A 59 8.70 -7.68 14.50
CA GLU A 59 10.00 -8.08 15.10
C GLU A 59 10.00 -9.50 15.68
N LYS A 60 8.82 -10.10 15.89
CA LYS A 60 8.70 -11.51 16.30
C LYS A 60 8.84 -12.50 15.13
N PHE A 61 8.70 -12.03 13.91
CA PHE A 61 8.66 -12.86 12.71
C PHE A 61 9.81 -12.59 11.74
N LEU A 62 10.19 -11.33 11.59
CA LEU A 62 11.21 -10.86 10.65
C LEU A 62 12.47 -10.46 11.42
N ASP A 63 13.62 -10.72 10.81
CA ASP A 63 14.88 -10.31 11.36
C ASP A 63 15.27 -8.92 10.83
N PHE A 64 15.32 -7.95 11.74
CA PHE A 64 15.68 -6.57 11.48
C PHE A 64 17.15 -6.26 11.84
N ASN A 65 17.96 -7.27 12.15
CA ASN A 65 19.36 -7.06 12.51
C ASN A 65 20.14 -6.43 11.34
N PRO A 66 20.66 -5.19 11.49
CA PRO A 66 21.34 -4.48 10.40
C PRO A 66 22.65 -5.14 9.94
N ALA A 67 23.18 -6.09 10.71
CA ALA A 67 24.34 -6.87 10.30
C ALA A 67 24.03 -7.89 9.20
N LEU A 68 22.75 -8.20 8.96
CA LEU A 68 22.36 -9.12 7.90
C LEU A 68 22.22 -8.38 6.55
N PRO A 69 22.70 -8.95 5.45
CA PRO A 69 22.63 -8.33 4.13
C PRO A 69 21.17 -8.16 3.65
N ASN A 70 20.26 -8.99 4.14
CA ASN A 70 18.83 -8.98 3.83
C ASN A 70 17.98 -8.69 5.08
N ALA A 71 18.49 -7.89 6.01
CA ALA A 71 17.72 -7.43 7.15
C ALA A 71 16.39 -6.82 6.70
N ALA A 72 15.31 -7.17 7.40
CA ALA A 72 14.02 -6.56 7.15
C ALA A 72 14.06 -5.04 7.37
N GLU A 73 13.28 -4.32 6.58
CA GLU A 73 13.12 -2.88 6.74
C GLU A 73 11.66 -2.54 6.99
N MET A 74 11.40 -1.63 7.91
CA MET A 74 10.07 -1.07 8.11
C MET A 74 10.03 0.35 7.55
N THR A 75 9.03 0.63 6.73
CA THR A 75 8.79 1.95 6.14
C THR A 75 7.40 2.45 6.49
N ASN A 76 7.23 3.76 6.59
CA ASN A 76 5.95 4.40 6.84
C ASN A 76 5.64 5.34 5.67
N ASN A 77 4.49 5.17 5.02
CA ASN A 77 4.13 6.01 3.88
C ASN A 77 3.87 7.49 4.25
N TYR A 78 3.70 7.79 5.53
CA TYR A 78 3.66 9.17 6.01
C TYR A 78 4.97 9.93 5.70
N ASP A 79 6.11 9.24 5.67
CA ASP A 79 7.42 9.87 5.44
C ASP A 79 7.55 10.53 4.08
N TRP A 80 6.90 9.99 3.05
CA TRP A 80 6.88 10.63 1.73
C TRP A 80 5.63 11.46 1.48
N PHE A 81 4.46 11.07 1.98
CA PHE A 81 3.24 11.83 1.73
C PHE A 81 3.22 13.19 2.43
N LYS A 82 3.82 13.33 3.62
CA LYS A 82 3.83 14.60 4.38
C LYS A 82 4.47 15.78 3.61
N SER A 83 5.35 15.49 2.65
CA SER A 83 6.07 16.49 1.87
C SER A 83 5.53 16.70 0.45
N ILE A 84 4.58 15.88 0.01
CA ILE A 84 3.99 15.98 -1.33
C ILE A 84 2.77 16.90 -1.25
N SER A 85 2.80 18.03 -1.99
CA SER A 85 1.61 18.86 -2.10
C SER A 85 0.53 18.16 -2.94
N PHE A 86 -0.72 18.51 -2.69
CA PHE A 86 -1.85 18.00 -3.48
C PHE A 86 -1.68 18.30 -4.99
N ILE A 87 -1.18 19.48 -5.33
CA ILE A 87 -0.93 19.89 -6.72
C ILE A 87 0.17 19.03 -7.34
N ASP A 88 1.26 18.79 -6.62
CA ASP A 88 2.36 17.94 -7.11
C ASP A 88 1.89 16.50 -7.31
N PHE A 89 1.09 15.97 -6.38
CA PHE A 89 0.53 14.63 -6.51
C PHE A 89 -0.36 14.48 -7.75
N LEU A 90 -1.25 15.46 -8.01
CA LEU A 90 -2.10 15.46 -9.20
C LEU A 90 -1.26 15.58 -10.49
N ARG A 91 -0.31 16.51 -10.52
CA ARG A 91 0.53 16.77 -11.70
C ARG A 91 1.45 15.59 -12.02
N ASP A 92 2.09 14.99 -11.02
CA ASP A 92 3.19 14.05 -11.22
C ASP A 92 2.76 12.58 -11.11
N THR A 93 1.61 12.32 -10.48
CA THR A 93 1.06 10.98 -10.28
C THR A 93 -0.31 10.81 -10.92
N GLY A 94 -1.24 11.70 -10.61
CA GLY A 94 -2.63 11.60 -11.06
C GLY A 94 -2.79 11.49 -12.57
N LYS A 95 -1.98 12.22 -13.34
CA LYS A 95 -2.03 12.18 -14.81
C LYS A 95 -1.71 10.83 -15.44
N HIS A 96 -1.05 9.92 -14.72
CA HIS A 96 -0.63 8.62 -15.26
C HIS A 96 -1.71 7.53 -15.13
N ILE A 97 -2.72 7.73 -14.29
CA ILE A 97 -3.80 6.77 -14.08
C ILE A 97 -5.13 7.43 -14.48
N THR A 98 -5.83 6.83 -15.43
CA THR A 98 -7.11 7.37 -15.89
C THR A 98 -8.25 7.03 -14.91
N VAL A 99 -9.25 7.93 -14.84
CA VAL A 99 -10.47 7.68 -14.06
C VAL A 99 -11.15 6.38 -14.50
N ASN A 100 -11.21 6.11 -15.81
CA ASN A 100 -11.81 4.88 -16.34
C ASN A 100 -11.08 3.62 -15.80
N TYR A 101 -9.75 3.65 -15.70
CA TYR A 101 -8.98 2.57 -15.09
C TYR A 101 -9.36 2.37 -13.62
N MET A 102 -9.47 3.47 -12.88
CA MET A 102 -9.84 3.43 -11.45
C MET A 102 -11.28 2.93 -11.24
N MET A 103 -12.22 3.39 -12.06
CA MET A 103 -13.62 2.97 -12.00
C MET A 103 -13.84 1.50 -12.39
N ALA A 104 -12.93 0.90 -13.16
CA ALA A 104 -13.02 -0.50 -13.56
C ALA A 104 -12.70 -1.50 -12.42
N LYS A 105 -12.20 -1.03 -11.28
CA LYS A 105 -11.89 -1.89 -10.12
C LYS A 105 -13.17 -2.37 -9.44
N ASP A 106 -13.23 -3.65 -9.07
CA ASP A 106 -14.42 -4.26 -8.47
C ASP A 106 -14.89 -3.57 -7.17
N SER A 107 -13.92 -3.12 -6.34
CA SER A 107 -14.21 -2.38 -5.11
C SER A 107 -14.89 -1.04 -5.39
N VAL A 108 -14.48 -0.34 -6.45
CA VAL A 108 -15.06 0.94 -6.87
C VAL A 108 -16.42 0.73 -7.51
N LYS A 109 -16.56 -0.25 -8.43
CA LYS A 109 -17.85 -0.58 -9.07
C LYS A 109 -18.93 -0.86 -8.05
N LYS A 110 -18.66 -1.74 -7.09
CA LYS A 110 -19.62 -2.09 -6.03
C LYS A 110 -20.10 -0.88 -5.22
N ARG A 111 -19.22 0.11 -5.01
CA ARG A 111 -19.57 1.34 -4.27
C ARG A 111 -20.38 2.31 -5.14
N ILE A 112 -20.03 2.48 -6.41
CA ILE A 112 -20.77 3.34 -7.36
C ILE A 112 -22.17 2.79 -7.63
N GLU A 113 -22.30 1.48 -7.73
CA GLU A 113 -23.61 0.80 -7.95
C GLU A 113 -24.44 0.70 -6.66
N GLY A 114 -23.85 0.93 -5.49
CA GLY A 114 -24.52 0.94 -4.20
C GLY A 114 -25.25 2.26 -3.91
N GLU A 115 -26.12 2.25 -2.91
CA GLU A 115 -26.94 3.40 -2.54
C GLU A 115 -26.16 4.59 -1.97
N THR A 116 -25.01 4.33 -1.33
CA THR A 116 -24.20 5.36 -0.63
C THR A 116 -23.14 6.02 -1.50
N GLY A 117 -22.84 5.45 -2.68
CA GLY A 117 -21.77 5.94 -3.54
C GLY A 117 -20.37 5.76 -2.95
N ILE A 118 -19.40 6.50 -3.48
CA ILE A 118 -18.00 6.50 -3.02
C ILE A 118 -17.52 7.95 -2.87
N SER A 119 -16.91 8.28 -1.74
CA SER A 119 -16.32 9.60 -1.54
C SER A 119 -15.06 9.78 -2.41
N TYR A 120 -14.68 11.04 -2.70
CA TYR A 120 -13.44 11.31 -3.43
C TYR A 120 -12.22 10.74 -2.69
N THR A 121 -12.23 10.82 -1.36
CA THR A 121 -11.17 10.29 -0.48
C THR A 121 -10.99 8.78 -0.70
N GLU A 122 -12.08 8.02 -0.63
CA GLU A 122 -12.06 6.58 -0.87
C GLU A 122 -11.66 6.23 -2.31
N PHE A 123 -12.16 7.00 -3.28
CA PHE A 123 -11.81 6.81 -4.69
C PHE A 123 -10.32 7.05 -4.95
N ALA A 124 -9.74 8.10 -4.36
CA ALA A 124 -8.33 8.44 -4.51
C ALA A 124 -7.39 7.47 -3.77
N TYR A 125 -7.89 6.72 -2.78
CA TYR A 125 -7.08 5.82 -1.96
C TYR A 125 -6.26 4.83 -2.79
N GLN A 126 -6.86 4.23 -3.82
CA GLN A 126 -6.16 3.27 -4.68
C GLN A 126 -4.93 3.88 -5.38
N LEU A 127 -5.00 5.19 -5.71
CA LEU A 127 -3.87 5.89 -6.32
C LEU A 127 -2.78 6.20 -5.29
N MET A 128 -3.15 6.51 -4.05
CA MET A 128 -2.18 6.72 -2.97
C MET A 128 -1.42 5.42 -2.66
N GLN A 129 -2.11 4.30 -2.48
CA GLN A 129 -1.46 3.02 -2.27
C GLN A 129 -0.66 2.57 -3.51
N GLY A 130 -1.13 2.88 -4.71
CA GLY A 130 -0.35 2.69 -5.93
C GLY A 130 0.94 3.50 -5.93
N TYR A 131 0.90 4.72 -5.41
CA TYR A 131 2.09 5.56 -5.25
C TYR A 131 3.08 4.99 -4.23
N ASP A 132 2.62 4.35 -3.16
CA ASP A 132 3.49 3.64 -2.21
C ASP A 132 4.36 2.60 -2.92
N PHE A 133 3.77 1.80 -3.79
CA PHE A 133 4.53 0.80 -4.55
C PHE A 133 5.50 1.45 -5.53
N TYR A 134 5.08 2.51 -6.23
CA TYR A 134 5.97 3.28 -7.10
C TYR A 134 7.16 3.87 -6.32
N TRP A 135 6.90 4.45 -5.15
CA TRP A 135 7.96 5.00 -4.29
C TRP A 135 8.94 3.93 -3.83
N LEU A 136 8.45 2.80 -3.34
CA LEU A 136 9.28 1.66 -2.93
C LEU A 136 10.08 1.08 -4.11
N TYR A 137 9.48 1.03 -5.29
CA TYR A 137 10.15 0.59 -6.51
C TYR A 137 11.33 1.50 -6.85
N THR A 138 11.13 2.80 -6.85
CA THR A 138 12.14 3.79 -7.28
C THR A 138 13.21 4.05 -6.22
N HIS A 139 12.89 3.97 -4.94
CA HIS A 139 13.80 4.33 -3.85
C HIS A 139 14.38 3.12 -3.11
N LYS A 140 13.74 1.97 -3.18
CA LYS A 140 14.12 0.74 -2.46
C LYS A 140 14.35 -0.47 -3.38
N ASN A 141 14.25 -0.30 -4.69
CA ASN A 141 14.31 -1.39 -5.67
C ASN A 141 13.33 -2.54 -5.36
N CYS A 142 12.16 -2.20 -4.80
CA CYS A 142 11.12 -3.17 -4.46
C CYS A 142 10.34 -3.54 -5.73
N LYS A 143 10.46 -4.78 -6.19
CA LYS A 143 9.81 -5.26 -7.42
C LYS A 143 8.56 -6.10 -7.19
N LEU A 144 8.33 -6.58 -5.97
CA LEU A 144 7.18 -7.41 -5.62
C LEU A 144 6.43 -6.79 -4.44
N GLN A 145 5.14 -6.51 -4.63
CA GLN A 145 4.24 -6.15 -3.55
C GLN A 145 3.26 -7.31 -3.27
N MET A 146 2.99 -7.57 -2.00
CA MET A 146 2.09 -8.66 -1.60
C MET A 146 1.15 -8.26 -0.47
N GLY A 147 -0.02 -8.88 -0.44
CA GLY A 147 -1.07 -8.61 0.54
C GLY A 147 -2.23 -9.58 0.45
N GLY A 148 -3.31 -9.31 1.18
CA GLY A 148 -4.57 -10.02 1.04
C GLY A 148 -5.23 -9.77 -0.32
N SER A 149 -6.14 -10.66 -0.72
CA SER A 149 -6.85 -10.55 -2.01
C SER A 149 -7.72 -9.29 -2.14
N ASP A 150 -8.16 -8.72 -1.02
CA ASP A 150 -8.86 -7.43 -0.96
C ASP A 150 -7.99 -6.25 -1.45
N GLN A 151 -6.66 -6.39 -1.39
CA GLN A 151 -5.69 -5.37 -1.82
C GLN A 151 -5.30 -5.44 -3.30
N TRP A 152 -5.82 -6.43 -4.04
CA TRP A 152 -5.47 -6.64 -5.45
C TRP A 152 -5.62 -5.38 -6.31
N GLY A 153 -6.73 -4.67 -6.18
CA GLY A 153 -7.02 -3.46 -6.95
C GLY A 153 -6.02 -2.33 -6.69
N ASN A 154 -5.66 -2.11 -5.42
CA ASN A 154 -4.72 -1.07 -5.01
C ASN A 154 -3.29 -1.42 -5.47
N MET A 155 -2.84 -2.65 -5.25
CA MET A 155 -1.49 -3.09 -5.63
C MET A 155 -1.29 -3.12 -7.14
N THR A 156 -2.28 -3.58 -7.92
CA THR A 156 -2.21 -3.55 -9.40
C THR A 156 -2.19 -2.12 -9.94
N THR A 157 -2.81 -1.16 -9.26
CA THR A 157 -2.68 0.27 -9.60
C THR A 157 -1.23 0.73 -9.44
N GLY A 158 -0.52 0.23 -8.43
CA GLY A 158 0.90 0.53 -8.24
C GLY A 158 1.78 -0.03 -9.36
N ALA A 159 1.59 -1.29 -9.76
CA ALA A 159 2.30 -1.89 -10.88
C ALA A 159 2.03 -1.13 -12.20
N GLU A 160 0.77 -0.73 -12.45
CA GLU A 160 0.42 0.07 -13.61
C GLU A 160 1.04 1.47 -13.58
N LEU A 161 1.09 2.11 -12.42
CA LEU A 161 1.75 3.39 -12.24
C LEU A 161 3.25 3.30 -12.53
N ILE A 162 3.93 2.27 -12.04
CA ILE A 162 5.34 1.98 -12.33
C ILE A 162 5.54 1.84 -13.85
N ARG A 163 4.72 1.03 -14.50
CA ARG A 163 4.78 0.81 -15.95
C ARG A 163 4.61 2.13 -16.72
N ARG A 164 3.60 2.94 -16.38
CA ARG A 164 3.28 4.17 -17.11
C ARG A 164 4.25 5.31 -16.83
N LYS A 165 4.73 5.42 -15.60
CA LYS A 165 5.53 6.57 -15.17
C LYS A 165 7.03 6.40 -15.45
N CYS A 166 7.56 5.18 -15.36
CA CYS A 166 8.99 4.91 -15.56
C CYS A 166 9.31 3.74 -16.49
N GLY A 167 8.31 3.14 -17.16
CA GLY A 167 8.52 1.99 -18.05
C GLY A 167 9.02 0.74 -17.33
N GLY A 168 8.90 0.69 -16.00
CA GLY A 168 9.40 -0.39 -15.18
C GLY A 168 8.47 -1.60 -15.15
N GLU A 169 8.99 -2.72 -14.66
CA GLU A 169 8.26 -3.95 -14.44
C GLU A 169 8.20 -4.26 -12.95
N ALA A 170 6.98 -4.49 -12.44
CA ALA A 170 6.73 -4.81 -11.04
C ALA A 170 5.62 -5.87 -10.93
N PHE A 171 5.69 -6.67 -9.88
CA PHE A 171 4.85 -7.84 -9.68
C PHE A 171 3.96 -7.67 -8.44
N VAL A 172 2.79 -8.29 -8.49
CA VAL A 172 1.81 -8.28 -7.41
C VAL A 172 1.45 -9.71 -7.06
N PHE A 173 1.43 -10.03 -5.78
CA PHE A 173 1.01 -11.33 -5.28
C PHE A 173 -0.04 -11.15 -4.18
N THR A 174 -1.14 -11.89 -4.26
CA THR A 174 -2.17 -11.90 -3.22
C THR A 174 -2.44 -13.30 -2.71
N ASN A 175 -2.82 -13.40 -1.44
CA ASN A 175 -3.34 -14.60 -0.82
C ASN A 175 -4.81 -14.42 -0.45
N PRO A 176 -5.60 -15.50 -0.37
CA PRO A 176 -6.95 -15.44 0.17
C PRO A 176 -6.98 -14.84 1.57
N LEU A 177 -8.08 -14.18 1.92
CA LEU A 177 -8.37 -13.80 3.30
C LEU A 177 -8.79 -15.04 4.09
N ILE A 178 -8.22 -15.21 5.28
CA ILE A 178 -8.51 -16.29 6.21
C ILE A 178 -9.15 -15.70 7.45
#